data_b54082dda00e4e03e642f99a9f1dc906
#
_entry.id   b54082dda00e4e03e642f99a9f1dc906
#
_cell.length_a   1.000
_cell.length_b   1.000
_cell.length_c   1.000
_cell.angle_alpha   90.00
_cell.angle_beta   90.00
_cell.angle_gamma   90.00
#
_symmetry.space_group_name_H-M   'P 1'
#
loop_
_entity.id
_entity.type
_entity.pdbx_description
1 polymer ?
#
loop_
_entity_poly.entity_id
_entity_poly.type
_entity_poly.pdbx_seq_one_letter_code
_entity_poly.pdbx_strand_id
1 'polypeptide(L)'
;MSRQAGPFLKFCGGSASQWIVSVLVVTDRDTAPGLTAKIGTKSLPANATRLYGFQKSIFWTYRLVINRTANQQTVNYKIDEDGDVASFDFYVPAKGAIPAMAYGSCAGFHSAKAAQSYGAQKNERWQHLLSLHRKLAAPPQAGSQPSDETAYHLLLMGGDQVYADAIWTDQETSVIVRWNEDGQNRKAKFSFLMANQVERFYLKLYLARWAQSGPAEVYASIPSLMMWDDHDIFDGWGSYEEELQTCPVHQGIFRIAAQYFRLFQQHSADI
;
A
#
# COMPACT_ATOMS: atom_id res chain seq x y z
N MET A 1 7.25 17.25 -12.50
CA MET A 1 6.09 16.67 -11.88
C MET A 1 6.10 15.17 -12.09
N SER A 2 5.48 14.39 -11.40
CA SER A 2 5.47 14.31 -9.95
C SER A 2 5.00 12.91 -9.59
N ARG A 3 5.65 12.38 -8.60
CA ARG A 3 5.20 11.20 -7.90
C ARG A 3 3.83 11.50 -7.31
N GLN A 4 2.85 10.69 -7.69
CA GLN A 4 1.48 10.77 -7.17
C GLN A 4 1.38 10.04 -5.83
N ALA A 5 2.10 8.91 -5.69
CA ALA A 5 2.17 8.15 -4.45
C ALA A 5 3.40 7.22 -4.41
N GLY A 6 3.74 6.79 -3.22
CA GLY A 6 4.90 5.93 -2.94
C GLY A 6 6.18 6.73 -2.62
N PRO A 7 7.31 6.07 -2.40
CA PRO A 7 7.48 4.62 -2.54
C PRO A 7 6.71 3.83 -1.49
N PHE A 8 6.22 2.66 -1.85
CA PHE A 8 5.62 1.70 -0.94
C PHE A 8 6.42 0.40 -1.00
N LEU A 9 6.76 -0.13 0.17
CA LEU A 9 7.54 -1.35 0.28
C LEU A 9 6.64 -2.56 0.52
N LYS A 10 6.86 -3.63 -0.26
CA LYS A 10 6.22 -4.92 -0.06
C LYS A 10 7.26 -6.01 0.16
N PHE A 11 7.06 -6.84 1.17
CA PHE A 11 7.82 -8.06 1.32
C PHE A 11 7.34 -9.11 0.30
N CYS A 12 8.25 -9.59 -0.53
CA CYS A 12 7.98 -10.55 -1.59
C CYS A 12 8.49 -11.96 -1.27
N GLY A 13 8.75 -12.23 -0.01
CA GLY A 13 9.28 -13.52 0.42
C GLY A 13 10.79 -13.48 0.66
N GLY A 14 11.33 -14.62 0.98
CA GLY A 14 12.74 -14.77 1.28
C GLY A 14 13.09 -16.21 1.62
N SER A 15 14.35 -16.41 1.96
CA SER A 15 14.90 -17.66 2.45
C SER A 15 15.79 -17.40 3.65
N ALA A 16 16.44 -18.45 4.17
CA ALA A 16 17.47 -18.26 5.19
C ALA A 16 18.58 -17.30 4.75
N SER A 17 18.86 -17.23 3.44
CA SER A 17 19.96 -16.43 2.87
C SER A 17 19.51 -15.18 2.11
N GLN A 18 18.23 -14.99 1.81
CA GLN A 18 17.73 -13.89 1.00
C GLN A 18 16.51 -13.21 1.62
N TRP A 19 16.38 -11.93 1.35
CA TRP A 19 15.23 -11.08 1.67
C TRP A 19 14.85 -10.29 0.43
N ILE A 20 13.59 -10.37 0.03
CA ILE A 20 13.13 -9.80 -1.23
C ILE A 20 12.08 -8.74 -0.95
N VAL A 21 12.30 -7.54 -1.46
CA VAL A 21 11.40 -6.39 -1.31
C VAL A 21 11.06 -5.84 -2.67
N SER A 22 9.79 -5.51 -2.89
CA SER A 22 9.34 -4.72 -4.02
C SER A 22 9.07 -3.29 -3.58
N VAL A 23 9.45 -2.33 -4.41
CA VAL A 23 9.16 -0.90 -4.24
C VAL A 23 8.16 -0.49 -5.30
N LEU A 24 6.99 0.00 -4.92
CA LEU A 24 5.97 0.55 -5.83
C LEU A 24 6.03 2.07 -5.81
N VAL A 25 6.00 2.66 -7.01
CA VAL A 25 5.87 4.11 -7.20
C VAL A 25 4.79 4.37 -8.26
N VAL A 26 3.89 5.31 -7.99
CA VAL A 26 2.88 5.77 -8.94
C VAL A 26 3.22 7.18 -9.40
N THR A 27 3.34 7.37 -10.72
CA THR A 27 3.73 8.65 -11.34
C THR A 27 2.74 9.05 -12.44
N ASP A 28 2.86 10.28 -12.91
CA ASP A 28 2.11 10.78 -14.08
C ASP A 28 2.89 10.68 -15.40
N ARG A 29 3.97 9.88 -15.45
CA ARG A 29 4.89 9.77 -16.59
C ARG A 29 5.10 8.34 -17.06
N ASP A 30 5.24 8.18 -18.38
CA ASP A 30 5.63 6.91 -19.01
C ASP A 30 7.12 6.56 -18.82
N THR A 31 7.90 7.44 -18.20
CA THR A 31 9.29 7.19 -17.84
C THR A 31 9.38 6.80 -16.37
N ALA A 32 10.02 5.67 -16.10
CA ALA A 32 10.22 5.21 -14.73
C ALA A 32 11.09 6.20 -13.94
N PRO A 33 10.75 6.51 -12.67
CA PRO A 33 11.64 7.24 -11.78
C PRO A 33 12.97 6.50 -11.59
N GLY A 34 14.06 7.25 -11.39
CA GLY A 34 15.33 6.64 -11.00
C GLY A 34 15.23 6.04 -9.61
N LEU A 35 15.57 4.75 -9.45
CA LEU A 35 15.74 4.14 -8.14
C LEU A 35 17.17 3.68 -7.94
N THR A 36 17.79 4.15 -6.86
CA THR A 36 19.09 3.65 -6.38
C THR A 36 18.93 3.05 -5.01
N ALA A 37 19.54 1.89 -4.76
CA ALA A 37 19.51 1.24 -3.45
C ALA A 37 20.91 0.76 -3.06
N LYS A 38 21.28 0.88 -1.78
CA LYS A 38 22.62 0.55 -1.27
C LYS A 38 22.56 -0.08 0.12
N ILE A 39 23.53 -0.95 0.39
CA ILE A 39 23.89 -1.40 1.74
C ILE A 39 25.31 -0.96 2.00
N GLY A 40 25.50 0.02 2.88
CA GLY A 40 26.79 0.72 3.01
C GLY A 40 27.20 1.33 1.66
N THR A 41 28.36 0.90 1.13
CA THR A 41 28.87 1.34 -0.16
C THR A 41 28.42 0.47 -1.35
N LYS A 42 27.83 -0.72 -1.09
CA LYS A 42 27.46 -1.68 -2.12
C LYS A 42 26.09 -1.33 -2.73
N SER A 43 26.06 -1.09 -4.03
CA SER A 43 24.81 -0.89 -4.78
C SER A 43 24.06 -2.20 -5.00
N LEU A 44 22.73 -2.11 -4.94
CA LEU A 44 21.79 -3.19 -5.28
C LEU A 44 21.21 -2.93 -6.67
N PRO A 45 21.08 -3.95 -7.54
CA PRO A 45 20.35 -3.82 -8.79
C PRO A 45 18.87 -3.46 -8.53
N ALA A 46 18.35 -2.49 -9.28
CA ALA A 46 16.99 -2.03 -9.20
C ALA A 46 16.45 -1.67 -10.59
N ASN A 47 15.85 -2.66 -11.27
CA ASN A 47 15.27 -2.45 -12.59
C ASN A 47 13.78 -2.13 -12.46
N ALA A 48 13.35 -1.10 -13.17
CA ALA A 48 11.94 -0.72 -13.23
C ALA A 48 11.15 -1.71 -14.10
N THR A 49 9.95 -2.04 -13.63
CA THR A 49 8.93 -2.76 -14.39
C THR A 49 7.65 -1.95 -14.35
N ARG A 50 7.06 -1.66 -15.52
CA ARG A 50 5.74 -1.07 -15.61
C ARG A 50 4.69 -2.13 -15.33
N LEU A 51 3.87 -1.94 -14.31
CA LEU A 51 2.79 -2.85 -13.96
C LEU A 51 1.49 -2.50 -14.68
N TYR A 52 1.11 -1.23 -14.63
CA TYR A 52 -0.21 -0.78 -15.08
C TYR A 52 -0.18 0.69 -15.46
N GLY A 53 -1.21 1.13 -16.19
CA GLY A 53 -1.45 2.53 -16.50
C GLY A 53 -2.94 2.78 -16.69
N PHE A 54 -3.48 3.77 -15.97
CA PHE A 54 -4.85 4.23 -16.12
C PHE A 54 -4.90 5.74 -15.99
N GLN A 55 -5.56 6.42 -16.95
CA GLN A 55 -5.56 7.88 -17.07
C GLN A 55 -4.13 8.44 -17.09
N LYS A 56 -3.77 9.27 -16.10
CA LYS A 56 -2.43 9.85 -15.93
C LYS A 56 -1.63 9.17 -14.83
N SER A 57 -2.03 7.98 -14.38
CA SER A 57 -1.34 7.26 -13.31
C SER A 57 -0.68 6.01 -13.86
N ILE A 58 0.63 5.93 -13.69
CA ILE A 58 1.45 4.81 -14.15
C ILE A 58 2.15 4.17 -12.95
N PHE A 59 2.00 2.87 -12.84
CA PHE A 59 2.50 2.08 -11.73
C PHE A 59 3.83 1.44 -12.12
N TRP A 60 4.88 1.79 -11.40
CA TRP A 60 6.23 1.27 -11.55
C TRP A 60 6.63 0.46 -10.33
N THR A 61 7.22 -0.70 -10.55
CA THR A 61 7.79 -1.51 -9.47
C THR A 61 9.26 -1.81 -9.71
N TYR A 62 9.99 -1.98 -8.60
CA TYR A 62 11.40 -2.34 -8.57
C TYR A 62 11.57 -3.50 -7.61
N ARG A 63 12.29 -4.53 -8.01
CA ARG A 63 12.57 -5.70 -7.17
C ARG A 63 13.98 -5.60 -6.61
N LEU A 64 14.10 -5.59 -5.29
CA LEU A 64 15.37 -5.60 -4.57
C LEU A 64 15.56 -6.99 -3.96
N VAL A 65 16.69 -7.63 -4.27
CA VAL A 65 17.09 -8.93 -3.70
C VAL A 65 18.29 -8.71 -2.81
N ILE A 66 18.13 -8.92 -1.51
CA ILE A 66 19.13 -8.68 -0.50
C ILE A 66 19.65 -10.00 0.05
N ASN A 67 20.95 -10.25 -0.05
CA ASN A 67 21.60 -11.38 0.60
C ASN A 67 21.76 -11.07 2.09
N ARG A 68 21.12 -11.89 2.95
CA ARG A 68 21.19 -11.74 4.41
C ARG A 68 22.58 -12.09 4.94
N THR A 69 23.06 -11.30 5.89
CA THR A 69 24.35 -11.50 6.58
C THR A 69 24.15 -11.90 8.03
N ALA A 70 25.22 -12.15 8.75
CA ALA A 70 25.17 -12.47 10.19
C ALA A 70 24.58 -11.34 11.05
N ASN A 71 24.61 -10.10 10.53
CA ASN A 71 24.06 -8.92 11.21
C ASN A 71 22.87 -8.36 10.44
N GLN A 72 21.98 -7.64 11.14
CA GLN A 72 20.96 -6.80 10.53
C GLN A 72 21.61 -5.83 9.53
N GLN A 73 20.94 -5.57 8.44
CA GLN A 73 21.39 -4.66 7.40
C GLN A 73 20.40 -3.51 7.21
N THR A 74 20.94 -2.31 7.03
CA THR A 74 20.17 -1.15 6.59
C THR A 74 20.31 -1.01 5.08
N VAL A 75 19.18 -0.96 4.38
CA VAL A 75 19.10 -0.65 2.97
C VAL A 75 18.67 0.80 2.83
N ASN A 76 19.58 1.67 2.41
CA ASN A 76 19.23 3.03 1.99
C ASN A 76 18.82 3.00 0.52
N TYR A 77 17.65 3.58 0.20
CA TYR A 77 17.22 3.72 -1.20
C TYR A 77 16.71 5.14 -1.47
N LYS A 78 16.82 5.53 -2.72
CA LYS A 78 16.45 6.87 -3.19
C LYS A 78 15.59 6.74 -4.43
N ILE A 79 14.57 7.57 -4.50
CA ILE A 79 13.77 7.80 -5.70
C ILE A 79 14.16 9.17 -6.24
N ASP A 80 14.53 9.21 -7.51
CA ASP A 80 14.90 10.44 -8.23
C ASP A 80 13.86 10.70 -9.33
N GLU A 81 13.21 11.84 -9.22
CA GLU A 81 12.28 12.38 -10.21
C GLU A 81 12.78 13.75 -10.68
N ASP A 82 13.58 13.73 -11.76
CA ASP A 82 14.12 14.96 -12.37
C ASP A 82 14.92 15.85 -11.38
N GLY A 83 15.69 15.23 -10.49
CA GLY A 83 16.50 15.92 -9.50
C GLY A 83 15.80 16.18 -8.16
N ASP A 84 14.51 15.90 -8.03
CA ASP A 84 13.85 15.81 -6.72
C ASP A 84 14.11 14.41 -6.13
N VAL A 85 15.03 14.34 -5.17
CA VAL A 85 15.53 13.08 -4.61
C VAL A 85 14.98 12.88 -3.21
N ALA A 86 14.11 11.89 -3.06
CA ALA A 86 13.64 11.41 -1.76
C ALA A 86 14.48 10.20 -1.30
N SER A 87 14.89 10.18 -0.04
CA SER A 87 15.71 9.10 0.55
C SER A 87 15.00 8.44 1.72
N PHE A 88 15.08 7.10 1.76
CA PHE A 88 14.41 6.25 2.75
C PHE A 88 15.32 5.10 3.18
N ASP A 89 15.04 4.55 4.36
CA ASP A 89 15.70 3.36 4.88
C ASP A 89 14.69 2.27 5.20
N PHE A 90 15.07 1.01 4.97
CA PHE A 90 14.40 -0.13 5.55
C PHE A 90 15.43 -1.16 6.05
N TYR A 91 14.98 -2.09 6.89
CA TYR A 91 15.87 -3.00 7.60
C TYR A 91 15.64 -4.44 7.19
N VAL A 92 16.73 -5.19 7.08
CA VAL A 92 16.73 -6.61 6.75
C VAL A 92 17.27 -7.39 7.94
N PRO A 93 16.52 -8.38 8.48
CA PRO A 93 16.95 -9.11 9.67
C PRO A 93 18.20 -9.94 9.39
N ALA A 94 19.00 -10.15 10.41
CA ALA A 94 20.17 -11.02 10.37
C ALA A 94 19.78 -12.43 9.89
N LYS A 95 20.70 -13.12 9.24
CA LYS A 95 20.50 -14.51 8.79
C LYS A 95 20.15 -15.40 9.99
N GLY A 96 19.02 -16.12 9.89
CA GLY A 96 18.51 -16.98 10.96
C GLY A 96 17.72 -16.24 12.05
N ALA A 97 17.75 -14.90 12.11
CA ALA A 97 16.95 -14.16 13.08
C ALA A 97 15.46 -14.11 12.67
N ILE A 98 14.60 -14.14 13.70
CA ILE A 98 13.16 -13.88 13.55
C ILE A 98 12.98 -12.39 13.23
N PRO A 99 12.22 -12.02 12.19
CA PRO A 99 11.94 -10.63 11.90
C PRO A 99 11.17 -9.94 13.03
N ALA A 100 11.57 -8.73 13.41
CA ALA A 100 10.72 -7.87 14.23
C ALA A 100 9.53 -7.39 13.38
N MET A 101 8.31 -7.55 13.90
CA MET A 101 7.07 -7.30 13.14
C MET A 101 6.15 -6.35 13.89
N ALA A 102 5.50 -5.45 13.16
CA ALA A 102 4.33 -4.74 13.63
C ALA A 102 3.09 -5.34 12.96
N TYR A 103 1.97 -5.36 13.68
CA TYR A 103 0.67 -5.79 13.16
C TYR A 103 -0.34 -4.67 13.29
N GLY A 104 -1.18 -4.51 12.26
CA GLY A 104 -2.31 -3.61 12.25
C GLY A 104 -3.41 -4.11 11.32
N SER A 105 -4.62 -3.57 11.49
CA SER A 105 -5.76 -3.74 10.60
C SER A 105 -6.66 -2.51 10.71
N CYS A 106 -7.68 -2.40 9.87
CA CYS A 106 -8.68 -1.34 9.94
C CYS A 106 -8.03 0.06 9.89
N ALA A 107 -7.31 0.31 8.79
CA ALA A 107 -6.44 1.48 8.63
C ALA A 107 -7.20 2.79 8.28
N GLY A 108 -8.51 2.87 8.50
CA GLY A 108 -9.32 4.03 8.13
C GLY A 108 -10.56 4.22 8.99
N PHE A 109 -11.58 4.82 8.40
CA PHE A 109 -12.85 5.12 9.04
C PHE A 109 -13.99 4.77 8.08
N HIS A 110 -15.01 4.11 8.59
CA HIS A 110 -16.20 3.72 7.83
C HIS A 110 -17.02 4.91 7.29
N SER A 111 -16.81 6.12 7.80
CA SER A 111 -17.50 7.31 7.32
C SER A 111 -16.66 8.58 7.40
N ALA A 112 -16.95 9.54 6.52
CA ALA A 112 -16.33 10.86 6.54
C ALA A 112 -16.58 11.60 7.87
N LYS A 113 -17.77 11.43 8.48
CA LYS A 113 -18.12 12.01 9.78
C LYS A 113 -17.22 11.45 10.89
N ALA A 114 -16.99 10.14 10.91
CA ALA A 114 -16.09 9.53 11.87
C ALA A 114 -14.66 10.06 11.68
N ALA A 115 -14.16 10.13 10.44
CA ALA A 115 -12.83 10.69 10.14
C ALA A 115 -12.70 12.15 10.57
N GLN A 116 -13.75 12.97 10.39
CA GLN A 116 -13.76 14.38 10.81
C GLN A 116 -13.70 14.54 12.32
N SER A 117 -14.35 13.67 13.11
CA SER A 117 -14.33 13.74 14.56
C SER A 117 -12.93 13.55 15.16
N TYR A 118 -12.04 12.85 14.47
CA TYR A 118 -10.64 12.70 14.87
C TYR A 118 -9.73 13.85 14.39
N GLY A 119 -10.15 14.64 13.41
CA GLY A 119 -9.43 15.80 12.92
C GLY A 119 -7.98 15.51 12.57
N ALA A 120 -7.03 16.22 13.20
CA ALA A 120 -5.59 16.02 13.01
C ALA A 120 -5.08 14.67 13.53
N GLN A 121 -5.80 14.03 14.45
CA GLN A 121 -5.39 12.77 15.10
C GLN A 121 -5.67 11.52 14.24
N LYS A 122 -6.34 11.66 13.11
CA LYS A 122 -6.73 10.52 12.25
C LYS A 122 -5.57 9.61 11.80
N ASN A 123 -4.33 10.11 11.80
CA ASN A 123 -3.12 9.36 11.46
C ASN A 123 -2.17 9.19 12.65
N GLU A 124 -2.59 9.48 13.88
CA GLU A 124 -1.73 9.45 15.08
C GLU A 124 -1.11 8.07 15.31
N ARG A 125 -1.86 6.98 15.08
CA ARG A 125 -1.33 5.61 15.21
C ARG A 125 -0.20 5.32 14.21
N TRP A 126 -0.32 5.83 12.99
CA TRP A 126 0.72 5.72 11.98
C TRP A 126 1.97 6.52 12.36
N GLN A 127 1.79 7.73 12.88
CA GLN A 127 2.88 8.59 13.35
C GLN A 127 3.57 7.96 14.58
N HIS A 128 2.79 7.35 15.48
CA HIS A 128 3.35 6.62 16.63
C HIS A 128 4.19 5.43 16.18
N LEU A 129 3.67 4.59 15.27
CA LEU A 129 4.42 3.45 14.72
C LEU A 129 5.72 3.91 14.05
N LEU A 130 5.67 4.97 13.26
CA LEU A 130 6.85 5.54 12.60
C LEU A 130 7.88 6.05 13.62
N SER A 131 7.42 6.76 14.66
CA SER A 131 8.29 7.26 15.73
C SER A 131 8.98 6.12 16.47
N LEU A 132 8.22 5.07 16.81
CA LEU A 132 8.76 3.87 17.47
C LEU A 132 9.78 3.17 16.56
N HIS A 133 9.45 2.95 15.28
CA HIS A 133 10.35 2.36 14.31
C HIS A 133 11.67 3.12 14.19
N ARG A 134 11.61 4.46 14.09
CA ARG A 134 12.79 5.33 14.02
C ARG A 134 13.62 5.31 15.30
N LYS A 135 12.97 5.27 16.47
CA LYS A 135 13.64 5.15 17.76
C LYS A 135 14.44 3.83 17.85
N LEU A 136 13.82 2.72 17.43
CA LEU A 136 14.45 1.39 17.44
C LEU A 136 15.56 1.26 16.38
N ALA A 137 15.52 2.07 15.34
CA ALA A 137 16.53 2.12 14.29
C ALA A 137 17.77 2.96 14.68
N ALA A 138 17.63 3.86 15.65
CA ALA A 138 18.71 4.74 16.08
C ALA A 138 19.86 3.94 16.73
N PRO A 139 21.12 4.34 16.53
CA PRO A 139 22.23 3.73 17.25
C PRO A 139 22.02 3.81 18.76
N PRO A 140 22.44 2.76 19.52
CA PRO A 140 22.37 2.80 20.98
C PRO A 140 23.09 4.04 21.54
N GLN A 141 22.46 4.70 22.49
CA GLN A 141 23.12 5.81 23.17
C GLN A 141 24.31 5.31 23.99
N ALA A 142 25.37 6.12 24.08
CA ALA A 142 26.53 5.78 24.90
C ALA A 142 26.11 5.53 26.36
N GLY A 143 26.43 4.36 26.90
CA GLY A 143 26.06 3.95 28.25
C GLY A 143 24.69 3.30 28.41
N SER A 144 23.89 3.15 27.33
CA SER A 144 22.65 2.37 27.40
C SER A 144 22.94 0.86 27.48
N GLN A 145 22.10 0.13 28.21
CA GLN A 145 22.17 -1.34 28.21
C GLN A 145 21.83 -1.87 26.82
N PRO A 146 22.45 -2.99 26.39
CA PRO A 146 22.07 -3.67 25.16
C PRO A 146 20.57 -3.98 25.20
N SER A 147 19.85 -3.63 24.14
CA SER A 147 18.44 -3.98 23.96
C SER A 147 18.34 -4.99 22.83
N ASP A 148 17.52 -6.03 23.05
CA ASP A 148 17.14 -6.97 21.98
C ASP A 148 16.12 -6.37 21.01
N GLU A 149 15.63 -5.16 21.32
CA GLU A 149 14.69 -4.43 20.45
C GLU A 149 15.41 -3.88 19.21
N THR A 150 14.78 -4.03 18.07
CA THR A 150 15.30 -3.60 16.77
C THR A 150 14.22 -2.94 15.94
N ALA A 151 14.62 -2.19 14.93
CA ALA A 151 13.69 -1.64 13.94
C ALA A 151 12.80 -2.73 13.32
N TYR A 152 11.56 -2.40 13.01
CA TYR A 152 10.65 -3.34 12.38
C TYR A 152 11.12 -3.73 10.97
N HIS A 153 11.09 -5.03 10.69
CA HIS A 153 11.44 -5.61 9.39
C HIS A 153 10.21 -5.84 8.51
N LEU A 154 9.05 -6.06 9.14
CA LEU A 154 7.78 -6.33 8.48
C LEU A 154 6.63 -5.59 9.15
N LEU A 155 5.72 -5.12 8.32
CA LEU A 155 4.40 -4.64 8.71
C LEU A 155 3.36 -5.63 8.20
N LEU A 156 2.67 -6.31 9.10
CA LEU A 156 1.58 -7.21 8.77
C LEU A 156 0.27 -6.43 8.85
N MET A 157 -0.52 -6.46 7.78
CA MET A 157 -1.79 -5.74 7.69
C MET A 157 -2.93 -6.73 7.45
N GLY A 158 -3.85 -6.81 8.41
CA GLY A 158 -4.90 -7.82 8.51
C GLY A 158 -6.24 -7.46 7.84
N GLY A 159 -6.24 -6.54 6.87
CA GLY A 159 -7.44 -6.10 6.17
C GLY A 159 -7.79 -4.63 6.43
N ASP A 160 -8.72 -4.10 5.63
CA ASP A 160 -9.21 -2.71 5.67
C ASP A 160 -8.10 -1.66 5.54
N GLN A 161 -7.26 -1.82 4.53
CA GLN A 161 -6.22 -0.83 4.23
C GLN A 161 -6.80 0.43 3.60
N VAL A 162 -7.96 0.30 2.96
CA VAL A 162 -8.80 1.40 2.48
C VAL A 162 -10.26 1.13 2.81
N TYR A 163 -11.09 2.18 2.85
CA TYR A 163 -12.52 2.12 3.12
C TYR A 163 -13.25 2.60 1.87
N ALA A 164 -13.73 1.65 1.06
CA ALA A 164 -14.35 1.94 -0.22
C ALA A 164 -15.87 2.17 -0.16
N ASP A 165 -16.44 2.29 1.04
CA ASP A 165 -17.89 2.43 1.28
C ASP A 165 -18.51 3.64 0.59
N ALA A 166 -17.72 4.69 0.37
CA ALA A 166 -18.15 5.86 -0.38
C ALA A 166 -18.53 5.56 -1.84
N ILE A 167 -18.24 4.36 -2.36
CA ILE A 167 -18.66 3.93 -3.70
C ILE A 167 -20.18 4.06 -3.92
N TRP A 168 -20.95 3.97 -2.84
CA TRP A 168 -22.41 4.06 -2.84
C TRP A 168 -22.96 5.47 -2.77
N THR A 169 -22.09 6.49 -2.57
CA THR A 169 -22.52 7.90 -2.35
C THR A 169 -21.65 8.91 -3.09
N ASP A 170 -20.52 8.51 -3.66
CA ASP A 170 -19.59 9.40 -4.36
C ASP A 170 -20.14 9.80 -5.74
N GLN A 171 -20.03 11.08 -6.08
CA GLN A 171 -20.43 11.59 -7.39
C GLN A 171 -19.63 10.99 -8.55
N GLU A 172 -18.39 10.58 -8.31
CA GLU A 172 -17.55 9.90 -9.31
C GLU A 172 -18.13 8.54 -9.72
N THR A 173 -18.93 7.91 -8.85
CA THR A 173 -19.62 6.63 -9.07
C THR A 173 -21.11 6.79 -9.30
N SER A 174 -21.54 7.93 -9.86
CA SER A 174 -22.94 8.31 -9.99
C SER A 174 -23.86 7.27 -10.64
N VAL A 175 -23.33 6.43 -11.56
CA VAL A 175 -24.12 5.34 -12.17
C VAL A 175 -24.32 4.18 -11.21
N ILE A 176 -23.32 3.90 -10.35
CA ILE A 176 -23.43 2.90 -9.27
C ILE A 176 -24.41 3.42 -8.19
N VAL A 177 -24.27 4.69 -7.78
CA VAL A 177 -25.17 5.34 -6.83
C VAL A 177 -26.62 5.22 -7.30
N ARG A 178 -26.91 5.60 -8.55
CA ARG A 178 -28.24 5.50 -9.14
C ARG A 178 -28.74 4.05 -9.18
N TRP A 179 -27.90 3.09 -9.60
CA TRP A 179 -28.26 1.67 -9.60
C TRP A 179 -28.66 1.18 -8.20
N ASN A 180 -27.94 1.66 -7.18
CA ASN A 180 -28.24 1.34 -5.77
C ASN A 180 -29.56 1.94 -5.31
N GLU A 181 -29.80 3.24 -5.61
CA GLU A 181 -31.03 3.97 -5.26
C GLU A 181 -32.27 3.43 -5.99
N ASP A 182 -32.12 2.98 -7.25
CA ASP A 182 -33.19 2.40 -8.08
C ASP A 182 -33.54 0.94 -7.69
N GLY A 183 -33.13 0.48 -6.51
CA GLY A 183 -33.47 -0.83 -5.96
C GLY A 183 -32.60 -1.98 -6.44
N GLN A 184 -31.39 -1.71 -6.88
CA GLN A 184 -30.34 -2.71 -7.15
C GLN A 184 -30.78 -3.83 -8.11
N ASN A 185 -31.17 -3.48 -9.33
CA ASN A 185 -31.57 -4.49 -10.32
C ASN A 185 -30.47 -5.56 -10.53
N ARG A 186 -30.70 -6.79 -10.02
CA ARG A 186 -29.74 -7.91 -10.05
C ARG A 186 -29.37 -8.37 -11.46
N LYS A 187 -30.22 -8.05 -12.45
CA LYS A 187 -29.99 -8.41 -13.87
C LYS A 187 -29.30 -7.31 -14.66
N ALA A 188 -29.07 -6.14 -14.06
CA ALA A 188 -28.37 -5.03 -14.70
C ALA A 188 -26.92 -5.44 -15.07
N LYS A 189 -26.53 -5.19 -16.30
CA LYS A 189 -25.15 -5.43 -16.74
C LYS A 189 -24.21 -4.40 -16.11
N PHE A 190 -23.05 -4.84 -15.71
CA PHE A 190 -21.97 -3.93 -15.35
C PHE A 190 -21.43 -3.24 -16.61
N SER A 191 -21.83 -2.00 -16.83
CA SER A 191 -21.53 -1.26 -18.06
C SER A 191 -20.09 -0.75 -18.11
N PHE A 192 -19.61 -0.40 -19.30
CA PHE A 192 -18.32 0.26 -19.48
C PHE A 192 -18.22 1.57 -18.68
N LEU A 193 -19.32 2.33 -18.58
CA LEU A 193 -19.33 3.56 -17.79
C LEU A 193 -19.20 3.28 -16.31
N MET A 194 -19.90 2.26 -15.77
CA MET A 194 -19.72 1.81 -14.40
C MET A 194 -18.27 1.41 -14.14
N ALA A 195 -17.69 0.60 -15.03
CA ALA A 195 -16.31 0.14 -14.89
C ALA A 195 -15.33 1.33 -14.82
N ASN A 196 -15.45 2.29 -15.71
CA ASN A 196 -14.57 3.46 -15.74
C ASN A 196 -14.73 4.35 -14.49
N GLN A 197 -15.97 4.51 -13.98
CA GLN A 197 -16.21 5.26 -12.74
C GLN A 197 -15.63 4.55 -11.52
N VAL A 198 -15.85 3.25 -11.40
CA VAL A 198 -15.34 2.42 -10.30
C VAL A 198 -13.82 2.40 -10.31
N GLU A 199 -13.20 2.29 -11.48
CA GLU A 199 -11.74 2.31 -11.60
C GLU A 199 -11.14 3.64 -11.15
N ARG A 200 -11.73 4.78 -11.56
CA ARG A 200 -11.32 6.11 -11.08
C ARG A 200 -11.48 6.24 -9.57
N PHE A 201 -12.57 5.72 -9.04
CA PHE A 201 -12.86 5.76 -7.60
C PHE A 201 -11.76 5.04 -6.81
N TYR A 202 -11.43 3.78 -7.15
CA TYR A 202 -10.38 3.04 -6.43
C TYR A 202 -9.00 3.68 -6.59
N LEU A 203 -8.65 4.16 -7.78
CA LEU A 203 -7.40 4.89 -7.98
C LEU A 203 -7.29 6.08 -7.02
N LYS A 204 -8.31 6.94 -7.00
CA LYS A 204 -8.35 8.12 -6.14
C LYS A 204 -8.32 7.74 -4.66
N LEU A 205 -9.06 6.71 -4.26
CA LEU A 205 -9.12 6.23 -2.89
C LEU A 205 -7.74 5.83 -2.37
N TYR A 206 -7.03 4.97 -3.09
CA TYR A 206 -5.69 4.54 -2.72
C TYR A 206 -4.70 5.70 -2.71
N LEU A 207 -4.68 6.52 -3.77
CA LEU A 207 -3.78 7.69 -3.84
C LEU A 207 -4.03 8.64 -2.67
N ALA A 208 -5.30 8.98 -2.39
CA ALA A 208 -5.65 9.90 -1.32
C ALA A 208 -5.31 9.34 0.07
N ARG A 209 -5.49 8.04 0.30
CA ARG A 209 -5.25 7.43 1.61
C ARG A 209 -3.77 7.17 1.88
N TRP A 210 -3.07 6.59 0.91
CA TRP A 210 -1.70 6.14 1.09
C TRP A 210 -0.66 7.25 0.92
N ALA A 211 -0.99 8.37 0.27
CA ALA A 211 -0.13 9.55 0.18
C ALA A 211 -0.22 10.47 1.43
N GLN A 212 -1.07 10.15 2.42
CA GLN A 212 -1.13 10.95 3.65
C GLN A 212 0.12 10.78 4.50
N SER A 213 0.51 11.87 5.20
CA SER A 213 1.56 11.81 6.21
C SER A 213 1.21 10.78 7.29
N GLY A 214 2.19 10.00 7.69
CA GLY A 214 2.08 8.84 8.53
C GLY A 214 2.04 7.54 7.71
N PRO A 215 0.95 7.19 7.04
CA PRO A 215 0.91 6.00 6.17
C PRO A 215 2.01 5.96 5.12
N ALA A 216 2.19 7.07 4.36
CA ALA A 216 3.20 7.13 3.29
C ALA A 216 4.61 6.84 3.81
N GLU A 217 4.98 7.42 4.94
CA GLU A 217 6.32 7.26 5.53
C GLU A 217 6.52 5.87 6.13
N VAL A 218 5.47 5.28 6.75
CA VAL A 218 5.51 3.90 7.27
C VAL A 218 5.69 2.92 6.13
N TYR A 219 4.87 3.02 5.07
CA TYR A 219 4.98 2.15 3.92
C TYR A 219 6.29 2.32 3.13
N ALA A 220 6.90 3.50 3.21
CA ALA A 220 8.23 3.74 2.63
C ALA A 220 9.40 3.19 3.48
N SER A 221 9.16 2.87 4.78
CA SER A 221 10.22 2.48 5.71
C SER A 221 10.12 1.05 6.20
N ILE A 222 8.93 0.42 6.16
CA ILE A 222 8.70 -0.93 6.64
C ILE A 222 8.05 -1.78 5.55
N PRO A 223 8.74 -2.77 4.99
CA PRO A 223 8.14 -3.68 4.02
C PRO A 223 6.87 -4.34 4.56
N SER A 224 5.79 -4.26 3.81
CA SER A 224 4.48 -4.75 4.24
C SER A 224 4.14 -6.11 3.65
N LEU A 225 3.30 -6.85 4.37
CA LEU A 225 2.58 -8.01 3.89
C LEU A 225 1.11 -7.81 4.27
N MET A 226 0.26 -7.72 3.26
CA MET A 226 -1.13 -7.32 3.41
C MET A 226 -2.09 -8.39 2.91
N MET A 227 -3.18 -8.54 3.61
CA MET A 227 -4.41 -9.16 3.14
C MET A 227 -5.52 -8.11 3.15
N TRP A 228 -6.53 -8.31 2.36
CA TRP A 228 -7.70 -7.44 2.35
C TRP A 228 -8.84 -7.98 3.20
N ASP A 229 -9.83 -7.11 3.49
CA ASP A 229 -11.11 -7.47 4.06
C ASP A 229 -12.23 -6.74 3.29
N ASP A 230 -13.45 -6.77 3.77
CA ASP A 230 -14.63 -6.30 3.06
C ASP A 230 -14.57 -4.81 2.68
N HIS A 231 -14.12 -3.92 3.55
CA HIS A 231 -13.99 -2.48 3.26
C HIS A 231 -12.97 -2.16 2.16
N ASP A 232 -11.99 -3.01 1.89
CA ASP A 232 -11.11 -2.87 0.72
C ASP A 232 -11.88 -3.05 -0.60
N ILE A 233 -13.08 -3.66 -0.54
CA ILE A 233 -14.04 -3.83 -1.62
C ILE A 233 -15.23 -2.90 -1.41
N PHE A 234 -16.01 -3.10 -0.37
CA PHE A 234 -17.00 -2.26 0.29
C PHE A 234 -17.63 -3.02 1.45
N ASP A 235 -18.14 -2.29 2.45
CA ASP A 235 -18.71 -2.81 3.69
C ASP A 235 -19.65 -4.01 3.45
N GLY A 236 -19.45 -5.08 4.20
CA GLY A 236 -20.25 -6.29 4.16
C GLY A 236 -19.99 -7.22 2.97
N TRP A 237 -18.96 -7.01 2.15
CA TRP A 237 -18.62 -7.93 1.07
C TRP A 237 -18.43 -9.36 1.60
N GLY A 238 -19.14 -10.31 0.98
CA GLY A 238 -19.16 -11.71 1.40
C GLY A 238 -20.32 -12.10 2.35
N SER A 239 -21.09 -11.11 2.85
CA SER A 239 -22.24 -11.33 3.72
C SER A 239 -23.60 -10.98 3.09
N TYR A 240 -23.59 -10.53 1.84
CA TYR A 240 -24.83 -10.24 1.10
C TYR A 240 -25.56 -11.50 0.69
N GLU A 241 -26.87 -11.37 0.42
CA GLU A 241 -27.66 -12.43 -0.21
C GLU A 241 -27.02 -12.88 -1.52
N GLU A 242 -27.08 -14.18 -1.83
CA GLU A 242 -26.41 -14.79 -2.99
C GLU A 242 -26.72 -14.07 -4.31
N GLU A 243 -27.99 -13.72 -4.56
CA GLU A 243 -28.41 -13.04 -5.78
C GLU A 243 -27.78 -11.65 -5.93
N LEU A 244 -27.60 -10.93 -4.82
CA LEU A 244 -26.95 -9.63 -4.82
C LEU A 244 -25.43 -9.77 -4.90
N GLN A 245 -24.86 -10.66 -4.09
CA GLN A 245 -23.43 -10.93 -4.05
C GLN A 245 -22.91 -11.34 -5.44
N THR A 246 -23.66 -12.15 -6.18
CA THR A 246 -23.26 -12.68 -7.48
C THR A 246 -23.75 -11.85 -8.68
N CYS A 247 -24.49 -10.77 -8.44
CA CYS A 247 -25.00 -9.93 -9.53
C CYS A 247 -23.86 -9.27 -10.33
N PRO A 248 -24.07 -8.96 -11.63
CA PRO A 248 -23.01 -8.45 -12.47
C PRO A 248 -22.39 -7.13 -11.97
N VAL A 249 -23.15 -6.28 -11.26
CA VAL A 249 -22.66 -5.00 -10.74
C VAL A 249 -21.71 -5.24 -9.57
N HIS A 250 -22.10 -6.02 -8.56
CA HIS A 250 -21.24 -6.38 -7.42
C HIS A 250 -19.96 -7.07 -7.89
N GLN A 251 -20.10 -8.06 -8.78
CA GLN A 251 -18.95 -8.77 -9.35
C GLN A 251 -18.07 -7.88 -10.21
N GLY A 252 -18.63 -6.86 -10.85
CA GLY A 252 -17.89 -5.85 -11.59
C GLY A 252 -17.04 -4.97 -10.68
N ILE A 253 -17.62 -4.49 -9.58
CA ILE A 253 -16.90 -3.73 -8.55
C ILE A 253 -15.78 -4.57 -7.95
N PHE A 254 -16.09 -5.82 -7.55
CA PHE A 254 -15.12 -6.74 -6.98
C PHE A 254 -13.88 -6.94 -7.87
N ARG A 255 -14.07 -7.15 -9.19
CA ARG A 255 -12.94 -7.33 -10.12
C ARG A 255 -12.01 -6.12 -10.14
N ILE A 256 -12.56 -4.91 -10.08
CA ILE A 256 -11.76 -3.67 -10.08
C ILE A 256 -11.10 -3.48 -8.70
N ALA A 257 -11.81 -3.70 -7.60
CA ALA A 257 -11.23 -3.70 -6.25
C ALA A 257 -10.04 -4.67 -6.17
N ALA A 258 -10.22 -5.90 -6.67
CA ALA A 258 -9.17 -6.91 -6.73
C ALA A 258 -7.96 -6.49 -7.57
N GLN A 259 -8.18 -5.76 -8.68
CA GLN A 259 -7.10 -5.18 -9.47
C GLN A 259 -6.29 -4.17 -8.65
N TYR A 260 -6.96 -3.24 -7.97
CA TYR A 260 -6.29 -2.22 -7.15
C TYR A 260 -5.62 -2.80 -5.91
N PHE A 261 -6.21 -3.80 -5.27
CA PHE A 261 -5.55 -4.58 -4.23
C PHE A 261 -4.23 -5.19 -4.74
N ARG A 262 -4.26 -5.83 -5.90
CA ARG A 262 -3.05 -6.39 -6.49
C ARG A 262 -2.00 -5.33 -6.83
N LEU A 263 -2.41 -4.21 -7.41
CA LEU A 263 -1.49 -3.12 -7.75
C LEU A 263 -0.83 -2.52 -6.52
N PHE A 264 -1.62 -2.07 -5.55
CA PHE A 264 -1.11 -1.34 -4.38
C PHE A 264 -0.57 -2.27 -3.28
N GLN A 265 -1.29 -3.34 -2.95
CA GLN A 265 -0.95 -4.19 -1.80
C GLN A 265 -0.08 -5.38 -2.21
N GLN A 266 -0.17 -5.87 -3.45
CA GLN A 266 0.61 -7.02 -3.92
C GLN A 266 1.72 -6.67 -4.92
N HIS A 267 1.80 -5.44 -5.41
CA HIS A 267 2.75 -4.96 -6.42
C HIS A 267 2.79 -5.90 -7.65
N SER A 268 1.62 -6.33 -8.11
CA SER A 268 1.41 -7.24 -9.23
C SER A 268 0.29 -6.75 -10.12
N ALA A 269 0.39 -7.03 -11.42
CA ALA A 269 -0.67 -6.84 -12.40
C ALA A 269 -1.31 -8.16 -12.83
N ASP A 270 -0.82 -9.30 -12.35
CA ASP A 270 -1.32 -10.63 -12.72
C ASP A 270 -2.76 -10.82 -12.19
N ILE A 271 -3.66 -11.25 -13.08
CA ILE A 271 -5.08 -11.50 -12.81
C ILE A 271 -5.28 -12.95 -12.38
#